data_152d25eef2f2797f1511fa1619906c19
#
_entry.id   152d25eef2f2797f1511fa1619906c19
#
_cell.length_a   1.000
_cell.length_b   1.000
_cell.length_c   1.000
_cell.angle_alpha   90.00
_cell.angle_beta   90.00
_cell.angle_gamma   90.00
#
_symmetry.space_group_name_H-M   'P 1'
#
loop_
_entity.id
_entity.type
_entity.pdbx_description
1 polymer ?
#
loop_
_entity_poly.entity_id
_entity_poly.type
_entity_poly.pdbx_seq_one_letter_code
_entity_poly.pdbx_strand_id
1 'polypeptide(L)'
;MCPMILKRLLRPSYLEVLDQKSQRLKTLTEDLVEASKASSGNLKLEMADIDLVELVQQTNGEFEERFEQRHLKIISDFPDGMIIIRADGRRLWRVLENLYTNAFKYAQEGSRVYVDVASVDGKAIFTMKNISEKPLNISPDELTERFVRGDVARTTEGSGLGLSIARSLTQLQKGEFVITIDGDLFKA
;
A
#
# COMPACT_ATOMS: atom_id res chain seq x y z
N MET A 1 -27.01 -38.45 16.30
CA MET A 1 -26.24 -37.19 16.28
C MET A 1 -27.18 -36.08 15.79
N CYS A 2 -27.49 -35.12 16.62
CA CYS A 2 -28.64 -34.23 16.49
C CYS A 2 -28.45 -33.21 15.33
N PRO A 3 -29.36 -33.13 14.35
CA PRO A 3 -29.27 -32.22 13.21
C PRO A 3 -29.29 -30.73 13.61
N MET A 4 -29.68 -30.40 14.80
CA MET A 4 -29.66 -29.04 15.35
C MET A 4 -28.26 -28.50 15.63
N ILE A 5 -27.30 -29.38 15.96
CA ILE A 5 -25.91 -28.96 16.26
C ILE A 5 -25.20 -28.59 14.98
N LEU A 6 -25.45 -29.30 13.87
CA LEU A 6 -24.84 -28.99 12.55
C LEU A 6 -25.33 -27.65 11.96
N LYS A 7 -26.63 -27.32 12.18
CA LYS A 7 -27.19 -26.02 11.75
C LYS A 7 -26.66 -24.81 12.54
N ARG A 8 -26.17 -25.04 13.77
CA ARG A 8 -25.62 -23.99 14.63
C ARG A 8 -24.15 -23.71 14.32
N LEU A 9 -23.44 -24.68 13.74
CA LEU A 9 -22.04 -24.56 13.29
C LEU A 9 -21.91 -23.91 11.92
N LEU A 10 -22.96 -23.90 11.12
CA LEU A 10 -23.00 -23.29 9.78
C LEU A 10 -23.77 -21.96 9.78
N ARG A 11 -23.54 -21.09 10.76
CA ARG A 11 -24.01 -19.71 10.60
C ARG A 11 -23.25 -19.06 9.44
N PRO A 12 -23.94 -18.34 8.54
CA PRO A 12 -23.29 -17.63 7.44
C PRO A 12 -22.07 -16.82 7.89
N SER A 13 -22.14 -16.23 9.10
CA SER A 13 -21.05 -15.47 9.71
C SER A 13 -19.76 -16.27 9.96
N TYR A 14 -19.82 -17.58 10.22
CA TYR A 14 -18.59 -18.39 10.39
C TYR A 14 -17.93 -18.71 9.07
N LEU A 15 -18.70 -18.96 8.03
CA LEU A 15 -18.19 -19.19 6.68
C LEU A 15 -17.57 -17.90 6.12
N GLU A 16 -18.20 -16.77 6.32
CA GLU A 16 -17.66 -15.45 5.96
C GLU A 16 -16.35 -15.14 6.69
N VAL A 17 -16.30 -15.41 8.01
CA VAL A 17 -15.06 -15.24 8.79
C VAL A 17 -13.94 -16.18 8.31
N LEU A 18 -14.29 -17.44 8.00
CA LEU A 18 -13.31 -18.41 7.48
C LEU A 18 -12.80 -17.98 6.10
N ASP A 19 -13.69 -17.52 5.22
CA ASP A 19 -13.29 -17.03 3.90
C ASP A 19 -12.39 -15.80 4.02
N GLN A 20 -12.76 -14.81 4.82
CA GLN A 20 -11.92 -13.64 5.10
C GLN A 20 -10.54 -14.02 5.65
N LYS A 21 -10.46 -14.96 6.59
CA LYS A 21 -9.19 -15.42 7.15
C LYS A 21 -8.36 -16.20 6.13
N SER A 22 -9.01 -16.99 5.26
CA SER A 22 -8.36 -17.72 4.18
C SER A 22 -7.80 -16.78 3.14
N GLN A 23 -8.58 -15.80 2.68
CA GLN A 23 -8.12 -14.77 1.74
C GLN A 23 -6.94 -13.96 2.33
N ARG A 24 -7.05 -13.61 3.60
CA ARG A 24 -5.96 -12.93 4.30
C ARG A 24 -4.68 -13.77 4.34
N LEU A 25 -4.77 -15.06 4.67
CA LEU A 25 -3.62 -15.96 4.69
C LEU A 25 -2.99 -16.08 3.31
N LYS A 26 -3.81 -16.18 2.25
CA LYS A 26 -3.36 -16.18 0.86
C LYS A 26 -2.56 -14.91 0.55
N THR A 27 -3.11 -13.74 0.82
CA THR A 27 -2.41 -12.45 0.61
C THR A 27 -1.10 -12.38 1.39
N LEU A 28 -1.08 -12.82 2.66
CA LEU A 28 0.14 -12.84 3.47
C LEU A 28 1.24 -13.75 2.88
N THR A 29 0.85 -14.92 2.37
CA THR A 29 1.81 -15.83 1.74
C THR A 29 2.33 -15.29 0.42
N GLU A 30 1.48 -14.67 -0.39
CA GLU A 30 1.86 -13.99 -1.63
C GLU A 30 2.82 -12.83 -1.34
N ASP A 31 2.51 -11.97 -0.37
CA ASP A 31 3.34 -10.87 0.10
C ASP A 31 4.73 -11.36 0.57
N LEU A 32 4.77 -12.44 1.36
CA LEU A 32 6.01 -13.00 1.86
C LEU A 32 6.89 -13.55 0.73
N VAL A 33 6.29 -14.27 -0.20
CA VAL A 33 7.00 -14.82 -1.38
C VAL A 33 7.51 -13.68 -2.26
N GLU A 34 6.71 -12.64 -2.48
CA GLU A 34 7.12 -11.47 -3.27
C GLU A 34 8.26 -10.71 -2.59
N ALA A 35 8.15 -10.42 -1.30
CA ALA A 35 9.20 -9.79 -0.51
C ALA A 35 10.50 -10.59 -0.52
N SER A 36 10.42 -11.92 -0.45
CA SER A 36 11.57 -12.81 -0.51
C SER A 36 12.24 -12.79 -1.89
N LYS A 37 11.46 -12.87 -2.97
CA LYS A 37 11.96 -12.82 -4.35
C LYS A 37 12.56 -11.46 -4.69
N ALA A 38 11.92 -10.38 -4.27
CA ALA A 38 12.41 -9.01 -4.49
C ALA A 38 13.77 -8.78 -3.81
N SER A 39 13.93 -9.23 -2.57
CA SER A 39 15.20 -9.05 -1.83
C SER A 39 16.33 -9.96 -2.29
N SER A 40 16.01 -11.14 -2.84
CA SER A 40 17.02 -12.04 -3.40
C SER A 40 17.46 -11.66 -4.81
N GLY A 41 16.86 -10.62 -5.42
CA GLY A 41 17.11 -10.23 -6.81
C GLY A 41 16.61 -11.23 -7.86
N ASN A 42 15.89 -12.27 -7.44
CA ASN A 42 15.42 -13.34 -8.32
C ASN A 42 14.07 -13.02 -9.00
N LEU A 43 13.56 -11.79 -8.85
CA LEU A 43 12.33 -11.36 -9.50
C LEU A 43 12.66 -10.86 -10.92
N LYS A 44 12.15 -11.55 -11.94
CA LYS A 44 12.26 -11.09 -13.32
C LYS A 44 11.34 -9.90 -13.53
N LEU A 45 11.88 -8.78 -14.03
CA LEU A 45 11.15 -7.57 -14.35
C LEU A 45 10.78 -7.54 -15.84
N GLU A 46 9.57 -7.10 -16.13
CA GLU A 46 9.06 -6.82 -17.49
C GLU A 46 9.05 -5.31 -17.72
N MET A 47 10.23 -4.75 -18.02
CA MET A 47 10.42 -3.31 -18.17
C MET A 47 9.76 -2.78 -19.45
N ALA A 48 8.89 -1.79 -19.32
CA ALA A 48 8.23 -1.07 -20.41
C ALA A 48 8.25 0.44 -20.16
N ASP A 49 7.87 1.22 -21.17
CA ASP A 49 7.65 2.65 -21.00
C ASP A 49 6.24 2.85 -20.43
N ILE A 50 6.17 3.45 -19.26
CA ILE A 50 4.94 3.63 -18.47
C ILE A 50 4.71 5.13 -18.27
N ASP A 51 3.50 5.59 -18.53
CA ASP A 51 3.08 6.91 -18.08
C ASP A 51 2.72 6.86 -16.59
N LEU A 52 3.56 7.49 -15.78
CA LEU A 52 3.38 7.51 -14.33
C LEU A 52 2.12 8.29 -13.92
N VAL A 53 1.78 9.36 -14.66
CA VAL A 53 0.59 10.17 -14.37
C VAL A 53 -0.67 9.34 -14.59
N GLU A 54 -0.77 8.67 -15.74
CA GLU A 54 -1.91 7.79 -16.06
C GLU A 54 -2.06 6.66 -15.04
N LEU A 55 -0.96 6.00 -14.68
CA LEU A 55 -0.97 4.92 -13.69
C LEU A 55 -1.45 5.39 -12.31
N VAL A 56 -1.03 6.58 -11.87
CA VAL A 56 -1.46 7.15 -10.58
C VAL A 56 -2.92 7.60 -10.64
N GLN A 57 -3.37 8.17 -11.75
CA GLN A 57 -4.78 8.54 -11.95
C GLN A 57 -5.69 7.31 -11.91
N GLN A 58 -5.29 6.23 -12.59
CA GLN A 58 -6.01 4.96 -12.53
C GLN A 58 -6.08 4.44 -11.08
N THR A 59 -4.96 4.45 -10.37
CA THR A 59 -4.91 4.00 -8.96
C THR A 59 -5.81 4.87 -8.06
N ASN A 60 -5.86 6.19 -8.28
CA ASN A 60 -6.79 7.07 -7.58
C ASN A 60 -8.24 6.60 -7.74
N GLY A 61 -8.66 6.33 -8.98
CA GLY A 61 -10.02 5.84 -9.27
C GLY A 61 -10.33 4.49 -8.60
N GLU A 62 -9.37 3.55 -8.59
CA GLU A 62 -9.54 2.24 -7.95
C GLU A 62 -9.71 2.34 -6.42
N PHE A 63 -9.14 3.36 -5.79
CA PHE A 63 -9.20 3.56 -4.35
C PHE A 63 -10.28 4.55 -3.88
N GLU A 64 -10.94 5.27 -4.78
CA GLU A 64 -11.89 6.33 -4.46
C GLU A 64 -13.01 5.85 -3.53
N GLU A 65 -13.73 4.79 -3.91
CA GLU A 65 -14.83 4.22 -3.10
C GLU A 65 -14.35 3.78 -1.71
N ARG A 66 -13.18 3.17 -1.63
CA ARG A 66 -12.59 2.73 -0.34
C ARG A 66 -12.26 3.92 0.56
N PHE A 67 -11.73 5.00 -0.01
CA PHE A 67 -11.38 6.20 0.74
C PHE A 67 -12.64 6.93 1.21
N GLU A 68 -13.70 6.96 0.39
CA GLU A 68 -15.00 7.50 0.78
C GLU A 68 -15.60 6.81 2.00
N GLN A 69 -15.41 5.50 2.17
CA GLN A 69 -15.87 4.74 3.35
C GLN A 69 -15.27 5.26 4.67
N ARG A 70 -14.13 5.93 4.63
CA ARG A 70 -13.47 6.57 5.77
C ARG A 70 -13.48 8.10 5.67
N HIS A 71 -14.31 8.65 4.79
CA HIS A 71 -14.40 10.10 4.54
C HIS A 71 -13.04 10.73 4.19
N LEU A 72 -12.11 9.94 3.64
CA LEU A 72 -10.82 10.41 3.15
C LEU A 72 -11.01 11.05 1.78
N LYS A 73 -10.37 12.20 1.57
CA LYS A 73 -10.44 12.91 0.29
C LYS A 73 -9.06 12.92 -0.38
N ILE A 74 -8.97 12.35 -1.59
CA ILE A 74 -7.77 12.45 -2.42
C ILE A 74 -7.68 13.86 -3.00
N ILE A 75 -6.54 14.50 -2.82
CA ILE A 75 -6.17 15.78 -3.45
C ILE A 75 -4.95 15.51 -4.31
N SER A 76 -5.12 15.61 -5.62
CA SER A 76 -4.06 15.32 -6.59
C SER A 76 -3.48 16.58 -7.18
N ASP A 77 -2.16 16.58 -7.36
CA ASP A 77 -1.42 17.60 -8.11
C ASP A 77 -0.56 16.89 -9.17
N PHE A 78 -0.95 17.05 -10.43
CA PHE A 78 -0.30 16.41 -11.57
C PHE A 78 0.09 17.46 -12.62
N PRO A 79 1.19 17.27 -13.35
CA PRO A 79 1.54 18.12 -14.47
C PRO A 79 0.56 17.93 -15.64
N ASP A 80 0.47 18.94 -16.51
CA ASP A 80 -0.38 18.90 -17.72
C ASP A 80 0.06 17.89 -18.78
N GLY A 81 1.17 17.18 -18.58
CA GLY A 81 1.76 16.27 -19.55
C GLY A 81 2.07 14.89 -18.98
N MET A 82 2.37 13.95 -19.87
CA MET A 82 2.83 12.60 -19.53
C MET A 82 4.22 12.64 -18.88
N ILE A 83 4.42 11.78 -17.89
CA ILE A 83 5.75 11.49 -17.34
C ILE A 83 6.07 10.03 -17.64
N ILE A 84 6.82 9.82 -18.73
CA ILE A 84 7.20 8.47 -19.14
C ILE A 84 8.44 8.01 -18.38
N ILE A 85 8.31 6.85 -17.75
CA ILE A 85 9.40 6.18 -17.03
C ILE A 85 9.60 4.76 -17.56
N ARG A 86 10.82 4.25 -17.44
CA ARG A 86 11.14 2.85 -17.76
C ARG A 86 10.97 1.98 -16.53
N ALA A 87 9.85 1.25 -16.42
CA ALA A 87 9.49 0.48 -15.24
C ALA A 87 8.73 -0.81 -15.61
N ASP A 88 8.61 -1.72 -14.64
CA ASP A 88 7.63 -2.81 -14.68
C ASP A 88 6.31 -2.28 -14.13
N GLY A 89 5.34 -2.02 -15.00
CA GLY A 89 4.05 -1.40 -14.64
C GLY A 89 3.29 -2.20 -13.58
N ARG A 90 3.35 -3.53 -13.63
CA ARG A 90 2.70 -4.40 -12.65
C ARG A 90 3.33 -4.27 -11.26
N ARG A 91 4.66 -4.17 -11.20
CA ARG A 91 5.39 -3.98 -9.94
C ARG A 91 5.24 -2.56 -9.40
N LEU A 92 5.22 -1.59 -10.30
CA LEU A 92 4.99 -0.21 -9.91
C LEU A 92 3.55 -0.01 -9.38
N TRP A 93 2.54 -0.59 -10.04
CA TRP A 93 1.18 -0.61 -9.50
C TRP A 93 1.13 -1.22 -8.09
N ARG A 94 1.85 -2.32 -7.86
CA ARG A 94 1.93 -2.95 -6.53
C ARG A 94 2.58 -2.04 -5.47
N VAL A 95 3.55 -1.20 -5.86
CA VAL A 95 4.10 -0.15 -4.97
C VAL A 95 3.01 0.83 -4.58
N LEU A 96 2.28 1.37 -5.56
CA LEU A 96 1.18 2.31 -5.32
C LEU A 96 0.10 1.67 -4.46
N GLU A 97 -0.37 0.48 -4.78
CA GLU A 97 -1.37 -0.26 -4.00
C GLU A 97 -0.99 -0.38 -2.52
N ASN A 98 0.28 -0.67 -2.22
CA ASN A 98 0.76 -0.73 -0.83
C ASN A 98 0.70 0.63 -0.14
N LEU A 99 1.04 1.72 -0.83
CA LEU A 99 0.98 3.08 -0.28
C LEU A 99 -0.46 3.54 -0.05
N TYR A 100 -1.36 3.32 -1.02
CA TYR A 100 -2.78 3.65 -0.90
C TYR A 100 -3.47 2.82 0.19
N THR A 101 -3.16 1.53 0.28
CA THR A 101 -3.65 0.67 1.36
C THR A 101 -3.13 1.12 2.73
N ASN A 102 -1.89 1.61 2.80
CA ASN A 102 -1.34 2.21 4.02
C ASN A 102 -2.11 3.47 4.41
N ALA A 103 -2.29 4.42 3.48
CA ALA A 103 -3.08 5.63 3.71
C ALA A 103 -4.52 5.30 4.13
N PHE A 104 -5.20 4.37 3.43
CA PHE A 104 -6.54 3.93 3.81
C PHE A 104 -6.62 3.41 5.25
N LYS A 105 -5.62 2.66 5.71
CA LYS A 105 -5.62 2.04 7.05
C LYS A 105 -5.29 3.02 8.16
N TYR A 106 -4.38 3.94 7.90
CA TYR A 106 -3.72 4.70 8.97
C TYR A 106 -3.96 6.21 8.91
N ALA A 107 -4.50 6.73 7.81
CA ALA A 107 -4.85 8.14 7.76
C ALA A 107 -5.99 8.46 8.73
N GLN A 108 -5.96 9.65 9.30
CA GLN A 108 -7.01 10.17 10.15
C GLN A 108 -8.32 10.26 9.35
N GLU A 109 -9.39 9.70 9.89
CA GLU A 109 -10.71 9.73 9.26
C GLU A 109 -11.16 11.18 9.00
N GLY A 110 -11.81 11.40 7.87
CA GLY A 110 -12.26 12.73 7.45
C GLY A 110 -11.16 13.66 6.97
N SER A 111 -9.90 13.18 6.89
CA SER A 111 -8.76 13.98 6.46
C SER A 111 -8.52 13.91 4.94
N ARG A 112 -7.42 14.51 4.49
CA ARG A 112 -6.99 14.53 3.11
C ARG A 112 -5.78 13.64 2.90
N VAL A 113 -5.73 12.97 1.75
CA VAL A 113 -4.55 12.27 1.24
C VAL A 113 -4.08 13.03 0.00
N TYR A 114 -2.88 13.58 0.06
CA TYR A 114 -2.29 14.33 -1.05
C TYR A 114 -1.47 13.39 -1.91
N VAL A 115 -1.68 13.44 -3.21
CA VAL A 115 -1.02 12.60 -4.20
C VAL A 115 -0.45 13.49 -5.29
N ASP A 116 0.86 13.60 -5.33
CA ASP A 116 1.56 14.48 -6.26
C ASP A 116 2.44 13.64 -7.21
N VAL A 117 2.50 14.02 -8.49
CA VAL A 117 3.45 13.50 -9.47
C VAL A 117 4.16 14.67 -10.10
N ALA A 118 5.48 14.63 -10.11
CA ALA A 118 6.30 15.69 -10.67
C ALA A 118 7.52 15.15 -11.41
N SER A 119 8.08 15.96 -12.31
CA SER A 119 9.39 15.72 -12.90
C SER A 119 10.36 16.80 -12.42
N VAL A 120 11.42 16.38 -11.73
CA VAL A 120 12.44 17.28 -11.18
C VAL A 120 13.81 16.75 -11.60
N ASP A 121 14.61 17.57 -12.26
CA ASP A 121 15.96 17.23 -12.74
C ASP A 121 16.01 15.92 -13.54
N GLY A 122 14.99 15.69 -14.38
CA GLY A 122 14.88 14.49 -15.21
C GLY A 122 14.48 13.21 -14.45
N LYS A 123 14.11 13.32 -13.19
CA LYS A 123 13.57 12.22 -12.37
C LYS A 123 12.06 12.38 -12.20
N ALA A 124 11.33 11.31 -12.39
CA ALA A 124 9.92 11.24 -12.01
C ALA A 124 9.80 11.02 -10.51
N ILE A 125 8.99 11.83 -9.85
CA ILE A 125 8.76 11.76 -8.40
C ILE A 125 7.26 11.57 -8.17
N PHE A 126 6.90 10.50 -7.50
CA PHE A 126 5.59 10.31 -6.89
C PHE A 126 5.68 10.65 -5.41
N THR A 127 4.72 11.38 -4.89
CA THR A 127 4.64 11.69 -3.46
C THR A 127 3.23 11.45 -2.95
N MET A 128 3.13 10.76 -1.80
CA MET A 128 1.88 10.62 -1.06
C MET A 128 2.05 11.15 0.35
N LYS A 129 1.09 11.97 0.82
CA LYS A 129 1.10 12.56 2.16
C LYS A 129 -0.24 12.40 2.82
N ASN A 130 -0.25 12.00 4.09
CA ASN A 130 -1.46 11.96 4.93
C ASN A 130 -1.13 12.22 6.40
N ILE A 131 -2.12 12.70 7.14
CA ILE A 131 -2.05 12.76 8.60
C ILE A 131 -2.41 11.39 9.15
N SER A 132 -1.59 10.85 10.04
CA SER A 132 -1.85 9.58 10.72
C SER A 132 -2.90 9.76 11.81
N GLU A 133 -3.82 8.80 11.94
CA GLU A 133 -4.83 8.78 13.01
C GLU A 133 -4.20 8.76 14.41
N LYS A 134 -3.01 8.25 14.51
CA LYS A 134 -2.26 8.12 15.77
C LYS A 134 -0.83 8.61 15.59
N PRO A 135 -0.20 9.16 16.64
CA PRO A 135 1.18 9.60 16.57
C PRO A 135 2.12 8.50 16.08
N LEU A 136 3.02 8.87 15.19
CA LEU A 136 4.02 7.97 14.61
C LEU A 136 5.28 8.00 15.49
N ASN A 137 5.30 7.20 16.56
CA ASN A 137 6.47 7.06 17.47
C ASN A 137 7.44 5.98 16.98
N ILE A 138 7.74 6.00 15.68
CA ILE A 138 8.60 5.01 15.02
C ILE A 138 9.45 5.72 13.98
N SER A 139 10.69 5.29 13.81
CA SER A 139 11.56 5.88 12.79
C SER A 139 11.14 5.47 11.36
N PRO A 140 11.42 6.32 10.35
CA PRO A 140 11.16 5.98 8.95
C PRO A 140 11.81 4.66 8.50
N ASP A 141 13.00 4.37 8.97
CA ASP A 141 13.74 3.16 8.63
C ASP A 141 13.06 1.92 9.21
N GLU A 142 12.65 1.97 10.48
CA GLU A 142 11.92 0.88 11.12
C GLU A 142 10.60 0.59 10.42
N LEU A 143 9.87 1.61 9.90
CA LEU A 143 8.63 1.41 9.16
C LEU A 143 8.81 0.61 7.86
N THR A 144 10.00 0.61 7.29
CA THR A 144 10.32 -0.13 6.07
C THR A 144 10.94 -1.50 6.34
N GLU A 145 11.22 -1.84 7.59
CA GLU A 145 11.65 -3.18 7.96
C GLU A 145 10.49 -4.18 7.84
N ARG A 146 10.85 -5.44 7.65
CA ARG A 146 9.84 -6.51 7.50
C ARG A 146 9.20 -6.82 8.85
N PHE A 147 7.89 -7.02 8.83
CA PHE A 147 7.08 -7.39 10.00
C PHE A 147 7.09 -6.34 11.13
N VAL A 148 7.66 -5.16 10.88
CA VAL A 148 7.58 -4.06 11.85
C VAL A 148 6.19 -3.43 11.75
N ARG A 149 5.59 -3.30 12.90
CA ARG A 149 4.29 -2.63 13.09
C ARG A 149 4.49 -1.68 14.26
N GLY A 150 4.23 -0.41 14.06
CA GLY A 150 4.18 0.53 15.19
C GLY A 150 3.27 -0.01 16.30
N ASP A 151 3.49 0.33 17.54
CA ASP A 151 2.75 -0.20 18.70
C ASP A 151 1.24 -0.11 18.54
N VAL A 152 0.78 0.88 17.80
CA VAL A 152 -0.61 1.12 17.50
C VAL A 152 -1.16 0.20 16.39
N ALA A 153 -0.32 -0.20 15.46
CA ALA A 153 -0.71 -1.06 14.35
C ALA A 153 -0.89 -2.54 14.74
N ARG A 154 -0.55 -2.93 15.97
CA ARG A 154 -0.75 -4.30 16.48
C ARG A 154 -2.22 -4.70 16.53
N THR A 155 -3.12 -3.73 16.67
CA THR A 155 -4.58 -3.96 16.72
C THR A 155 -5.26 -3.84 15.36
N THR A 156 -4.60 -3.25 14.35
CA THR A 156 -5.15 -3.10 13.01
C THR A 156 -4.80 -4.28 12.11
N GLU A 157 -5.67 -4.61 11.17
CA GLU A 157 -5.44 -5.68 10.20
C GLU A 157 -4.35 -5.31 9.19
N GLY A 158 -3.25 -6.07 9.15
CA GLY A 158 -2.18 -5.87 8.17
C GLY A 158 -1.02 -6.86 8.38
N SER A 159 -0.21 -7.09 7.34
CA SER A 159 0.97 -7.97 7.39
C SER A 159 2.18 -7.30 8.04
N GLY A 160 2.24 -5.97 8.00
CA GLY A 160 3.47 -5.22 8.29
C GLY A 160 4.53 -5.36 7.18
N LEU A 161 4.13 -5.88 6.01
CA LEU A 161 5.04 -6.09 4.87
C LEU A 161 4.87 -5.04 3.76
N GLY A 162 3.75 -4.31 3.72
CA GLY A 162 3.41 -3.46 2.58
C GLY A 162 4.48 -2.42 2.24
N LEU A 163 4.97 -1.67 3.22
CA LEU A 163 6.01 -0.66 2.98
C LEU A 163 7.37 -1.28 2.64
N SER A 164 7.73 -2.42 3.24
CA SER A 164 8.96 -3.14 2.90
C SER A 164 8.91 -3.73 1.48
N ILE A 165 7.73 -4.18 1.02
CA ILE A 165 7.51 -4.63 -0.36
C ILE A 165 7.62 -3.43 -1.30
N ALA A 166 6.95 -2.32 -1.01
CA ALA A 166 7.02 -1.11 -1.82
C ALA A 166 8.48 -0.64 -1.99
N ARG A 167 9.25 -0.56 -0.89
CA ARG A 167 10.69 -0.23 -0.93
C ARG A 167 11.48 -1.20 -1.79
N SER A 168 11.30 -2.50 -1.58
CA SER A 168 12.05 -3.53 -2.31
C SER A 168 11.75 -3.53 -3.81
N LEU A 169 10.48 -3.36 -4.20
CA LEU A 169 10.07 -3.29 -5.61
C LEU A 169 10.54 -2.02 -6.29
N THR A 170 10.56 -0.88 -5.58
CA THR A 170 11.09 0.38 -6.09
C THR A 170 12.60 0.26 -6.33
N GLN A 171 13.35 -0.23 -5.35
CA GLN A 171 14.80 -0.42 -5.45
C GLN A 171 15.19 -1.41 -6.54
N LEU A 172 14.44 -2.50 -6.71
CA LEU A 172 14.66 -3.48 -7.76
C LEU A 172 14.54 -2.86 -9.17
N GLN A 173 13.68 -1.86 -9.31
CA GLN A 173 13.51 -1.06 -10.53
C GLN A 173 14.47 0.15 -10.62
N LYS A 174 15.47 0.21 -9.72
CA LYS A 174 16.49 1.29 -9.63
C LYS A 174 15.89 2.65 -9.24
N GLY A 175 14.72 2.64 -8.62
CA GLY A 175 14.11 3.82 -7.99
C GLY A 175 14.60 4.01 -6.56
N GLU A 176 14.32 5.16 -6.01
CA GLU A 176 14.54 5.52 -4.61
C GLU A 176 13.21 5.53 -3.86
N PHE A 177 13.20 5.00 -2.64
CA PHE A 177 12.02 4.97 -1.78
C PHE A 177 12.36 5.64 -0.46
N VAL A 178 11.70 6.76 -0.19
CA VAL A 178 11.97 7.60 0.98
C VAL A 178 10.69 7.78 1.78
N ILE A 179 10.76 7.58 3.10
CA ILE A 179 9.70 7.93 4.04
C ILE A 179 10.17 9.07 4.91
N THR A 180 9.31 10.03 5.14
CA THR A 180 9.52 11.12 6.09
C THR A 180 8.34 11.15 7.06
N ILE A 181 8.65 11.33 8.34
CA ILE A 181 7.68 11.50 9.41
C ILE A 181 7.96 12.83 10.09
N ASP A 182 6.91 13.65 10.23
CA ASP A 182 6.96 14.90 10.96
C ASP A 182 5.72 14.96 11.89
N GLY A 183 5.91 14.59 13.16
CA GLY A 183 4.82 14.38 14.10
C GLY A 183 3.88 13.26 13.64
N ASP A 184 2.67 13.63 13.26
CA ASP A 184 1.64 12.74 12.71
C ASP A 184 1.55 12.78 11.17
N LEU A 185 2.34 13.62 10.51
CA LEU A 185 2.44 13.66 9.06
C LEU A 185 3.32 12.52 8.54
N PHE A 186 2.71 11.63 7.77
CA PHE A 186 3.40 10.61 6.98
C PHE A 186 3.57 11.11 5.53
N LYS A 187 4.78 10.93 4.99
CA LYS A 187 5.09 11.20 3.58
C LYS A 187 5.96 10.06 3.03
N ALA A 188 5.55 9.51 1.91
CA ALA A 188 6.33 8.56 1.11
C ALA A 188 6.54 9.13 -0.30
#